data_28464e98afdd41d48f4e64d772a7990f
#
_entry.id   28464e98afdd41d48f4e64d772a7990f
#
_cell.length_a   1.000
_cell.length_b   1.000
_cell.length_c   1.000
_cell.angle_alpha   90.00
_cell.angle_beta   90.00
_cell.angle_gamma   90.00
#
_symmetry.space_group_name_H-M   'P 1'
#
loop_
_entity.id
_entity.type
_entity.pdbx_description
1 polymer ?
#
loop_
_entity_poly.entity_id
_entity_poly.type
_entity_poly.pdbx_seq_one_letter_code
_entity_poly.pdbx_strand_id
1 'polypeptide(L)'
;ASGGVAWYPADNDRFDELVRYADFAMYQVKNSGKGEFAEFDGEAYRRDAYLVQSRGVLHRLLEQRLVDYHFQPIVEVSTGRIFAYEALMRPRTPELSSPLAVLELARQEGKLRAVETLTWHTAMGAFAAHCRAGHVPEGCRVFINSLSNQAMLPEDTARFHREYRDYLSRVVLELTEVTRIDADLQAVKMQALMRSGGKLALDDYGSGYNGEAMLLAVQPDYVKIDVAIVRGVDQDDDKRQLVENLVSYAHVRGIALVGEGVETRAELEALAALGVDYVQGYFL
;
A
#
# COMPACT_ATOMS: atom_id res chain seq x y z
N ALA A 1 11.56 12.64 41.04
CA ALA A 1 11.30 13.87 40.25
C ALA A 1 11.87 13.71 38.86
N SER A 2 11.16 14.24 37.85
CA SER A 2 11.67 14.29 36.47
C SER A 2 12.08 15.72 36.15
N GLY A 3 13.17 15.90 35.45
CA GLY A 3 13.65 17.22 35.02
C GLY A 3 14.20 17.18 33.59
N GLY A 4 14.18 18.31 32.91
CA GLY A 4 14.82 18.50 31.62
C GLY A 4 15.86 19.62 31.69
N VAL A 5 16.90 19.49 30.89
CA VAL A 5 18.03 20.43 30.85
C VAL A 5 18.25 20.86 29.39
N ALA A 6 18.42 22.16 29.17
CA ALA A 6 18.90 22.73 27.91
C ALA A 6 20.03 23.73 28.19
N TRP A 7 21.02 23.74 27.33
CA TRP A 7 22.28 24.44 27.58
C TRP A 7 22.39 25.71 26.73
N TYR A 8 22.72 26.84 27.39
CA TYR A 8 23.10 28.07 26.71
C TYR A 8 24.62 28.10 26.47
N PRO A 9 25.10 28.51 25.31
CA PRO A 9 24.37 28.80 24.05
C PRO A 9 24.27 27.52 23.15
N ALA A 10 24.65 26.36 23.67
CA ALA A 10 24.81 25.13 22.87
C ALA A 10 23.51 24.70 22.15
N ASP A 11 22.38 24.76 22.85
CA ASP A 11 21.09 24.32 22.31
C ASP A 11 20.33 25.49 21.67
N ASN A 12 20.40 26.69 22.25
CA ASN A 12 19.86 27.94 21.69
C ASN A 12 20.45 29.16 22.39
N ASP A 13 20.40 30.32 21.72
CA ASP A 13 20.80 31.62 22.26
C ASP A 13 19.63 32.44 22.84
N ARG A 14 18.40 31.96 22.68
CA ARG A 14 17.17 32.62 23.18
C ARG A 14 16.64 31.86 24.40
N PHE A 15 16.44 32.62 25.49
CA PHE A 15 15.99 32.08 26.76
C PHE A 15 14.59 31.39 26.68
N ASP A 16 13.65 31.99 25.95
CA ASP A 16 12.32 31.45 25.73
C ASP A 16 12.35 30.07 25.03
N GLU A 17 13.24 29.88 24.07
CA GLU A 17 13.43 28.58 23.39
C GLU A 17 14.12 27.57 24.31
N LEU A 18 15.10 27.98 25.11
CA LEU A 18 15.77 27.09 26.08
C LEU A 18 14.78 26.52 27.11
N VAL A 19 13.84 27.34 27.58
CA VAL A 19 12.78 26.87 28.49
C VAL A 19 11.91 25.81 27.81
N ARG A 20 11.52 26.02 26.55
CA ARG A 20 10.75 25.04 25.77
C ARG A 20 11.52 23.74 25.54
N TYR A 21 12.81 23.82 25.29
CA TYR A 21 13.68 22.66 25.10
C TYR A 21 13.86 21.85 26.39
N ALA A 22 14.03 22.52 27.53
CA ALA A 22 14.08 21.87 28.83
C ALA A 22 12.73 21.20 29.19
N ASP A 23 11.60 21.88 28.92
CA ASP A 23 10.26 21.30 29.11
C ASP A 23 10.03 20.08 28.23
N PHE A 24 10.48 20.09 26.97
CA PHE A 24 10.43 18.96 26.09
C PHE A 24 11.24 17.76 26.64
N ALA A 25 12.48 17.98 27.05
CA ALA A 25 13.33 16.94 27.65
C ALA A 25 12.68 16.34 28.92
N MET A 26 12.10 17.19 29.78
CA MET A 26 11.35 16.73 30.96
C MET A 26 10.12 15.88 30.58
N TYR A 27 9.39 16.25 29.52
CA TYR A 27 8.23 15.50 29.05
C TYR A 27 8.63 14.12 28.55
N GLN A 28 9.75 13.99 27.83
CA GLN A 28 10.29 12.70 27.38
C GLN A 28 10.57 11.76 28.57
N VAL A 29 11.21 12.27 29.63
CA VAL A 29 11.48 11.50 30.85
C VAL A 29 10.21 11.06 31.54
N LYS A 30 9.19 11.91 31.63
CA LYS A 30 7.91 11.54 32.23
C LYS A 30 7.21 10.40 31.48
N ASN A 31 7.28 10.41 30.15
CA ASN A 31 6.68 9.37 29.31
C ASN A 31 7.45 8.03 29.37
N SER A 32 8.75 8.04 29.65
CA SER A 32 9.55 6.83 29.84
C SER A 32 9.33 6.15 31.21
N GLY A 33 8.55 6.78 32.10
CA GLY A 33 8.25 6.24 33.44
C GLY A 33 9.41 6.30 34.44
N LYS A 34 10.53 6.96 34.10
CA LYS A 34 11.72 7.09 34.95
C LYS A 34 11.78 8.50 35.55
N GLY A 35 12.01 8.56 36.88
CA GLY A 35 12.18 9.82 37.59
C GLY A 35 13.64 10.33 37.50
N GLU A 36 14.11 10.63 36.27
CA GLU A 36 15.50 11.02 35.97
C GLU A 36 15.53 12.44 35.34
N PHE A 37 16.76 12.95 35.13
CA PHE A 37 16.99 14.17 34.34
C PHE A 37 17.43 13.76 32.92
N ALA A 38 16.95 14.47 31.90
CA ALA A 38 17.42 14.32 30.53
C ALA A 38 17.88 15.66 29.97
N GLU A 39 18.91 15.62 29.16
CA GLU A 39 19.36 16.74 28.35
C GLU A 39 18.48 16.87 27.08
N PHE A 40 18.40 18.06 26.53
CA PHE A 40 17.68 18.32 25.31
C PHE A 40 18.32 17.57 24.14
N ASP A 41 17.49 16.81 23.44
CA ASP A 41 17.84 16.16 22.18
C ASP A 41 17.15 16.89 21.02
N GLY A 42 17.93 17.65 20.26
CA GLY A 42 17.43 18.42 19.12
C GLY A 42 16.92 17.58 17.96
N GLU A 43 17.37 16.32 17.81
CA GLU A 43 16.84 15.40 16.82
C GLU A 43 15.46 14.85 17.24
N ALA A 44 15.35 14.45 18.51
CA ALA A 44 14.07 14.04 19.09
C ALA A 44 13.04 15.17 19.06
N TYR A 45 13.45 16.40 19.37
CA TYR A 45 12.59 17.59 19.31
C TYR A 45 12.09 17.87 17.89
N ARG A 46 12.98 17.84 16.88
CA ARG A 46 12.59 18.02 15.47
C ARG A 46 11.65 16.93 15.00
N ARG A 47 11.90 15.68 15.42
CA ARG A 47 11.04 14.52 15.14
C ARG A 47 9.65 14.69 15.72
N ASP A 48 9.53 15.08 16.99
CA ASP A 48 8.23 15.32 17.64
C ASP A 48 7.49 16.53 17.06
N ALA A 49 8.20 17.61 16.75
CA ALA A 49 7.61 18.79 16.07
C ALA A 49 7.09 18.41 14.67
N TYR A 50 7.85 17.60 13.93
CA TYR A 50 7.41 17.05 12.65
C TYR A 50 6.17 16.16 12.82
N LEU A 51 6.13 15.29 13.82
CA LEU A 51 4.97 14.42 14.10
C LEU A 51 3.73 15.23 14.46
N VAL A 52 3.83 16.24 15.31
CA VAL A 52 2.70 17.12 15.67
C VAL A 52 2.15 17.87 14.44
N GLN A 53 3.03 18.40 13.61
CA GLN A 53 2.63 19.03 12.35
C GLN A 53 1.99 18.02 11.40
N SER A 54 2.59 16.85 11.26
CA SER A 54 2.12 15.78 10.37
C SER A 54 0.76 15.20 10.79
N ARG A 55 0.46 15.15 12.10
CA ARG A 55 -0.89 14.76 12.62
C ARG A 55 -1.99 15.65 12.07
N GLY A 56 -1.77 16.96 12.11
CA GLY A 56 -2.72 17.93 11.53
C GLY A 56 -2.88 17.76 10.02
N VAL A 57 -1.79 17.42 9.32
CA VAL A 57 -1.83 17.14 7.87
C VAL A 57 -2.59 15.86 7.58
N LEU A 58 -2.33 14.76 8.32
CA LEU A 58 -3.07 13.50 8.16
C LEU A 58 -4.57 13.70 8.41
N HIS A 59 -4.93 14.44 9.44
CA HIS A 59 -6.33 14.74 9.74
C HIS A 59 -7.01 15.48 8.57
N ARG A 60 -6.38 16.56 8.07
CA ARG A 60 -6.89 17.28 6.89
C ARG A 60 -6.96 16.38 5.64
N LEU A 61 -5.94 15.54 5.42
CA LEU A 61 -5.92 14.59 4.29
C LEU A 61 -7.13 13.65 4.34
N LEU A 62 -7.43 13.10 5.50
CA LEU A 62 -8.55 12.18 5.70
C LEU A 62 -9.91 12.88 5.56
N GLU A 63 -10.10 14.06 6.22
CA GLU A 63 -11.38 14.78 6.22
C GLU A 63 -11.71 15.37 4.85
N GLN A 64 -10.70 15.98 4.19
CA GLN A 64 -10.89 16.66 2.89
C GLN A 64 -10.60 15.73 1.70
N ARG A 65 -10.28 14.46 1.96
CA ARG A 65 -9.94 13.45 0.94
C ARG A 65 -8.84 13.95 0.00
N LEU A 66 -7.74 14.47 0.56
CA LEU A 66 -6.64 15.04 -0.20
C LEU A 66 -5.74 13.93 -0.79
N VAL A 67 -6.35 13.04 -1.55
CA VAL A 67 -5.66 11.98 -2.30
C VAL A 67 -6.28 11.89 -3.69
N ASP A 68 -5.44 11.69 -4.69
CA ASP A 68 -5.83 11.29 -6.03
C ASP A 68 -5.36 9.85 -6.27
N TYR A 69 -5.86 9.22 -7.33
CA TYR A 69 -5.43 7.89 -7.75
C TYR A 69 -4.98 7.95 -9.20
N HIS A 70 -3.75 7.50 -9.46
CA HIS A 70 -3.26 7.23 -10.79
C HIS A 70 -3.52 5.77 -11.13
N PHE A 71 -3.87 5.51 -12.37
CA PHE A 71 -4.18 4.18 -12.85
C PHE A 71 -3.08 3.71 -13.78
N GLN A 72 -2.31 2.71 -13.32
CA GLN A 72 -1.25 2.09 -14.11
C GLN A 72 -1.82 0.88 -14.85
N PRO A 73 -1.64 0.77 -16.17
CA PRO A 73 -2.19 -0.34 -16.94
C PRO A 73 -1.48 -1.67 -16.60
N ILE A 74 -2.27 -2.74 -16.53
CA ILE A 74 -1.83 -4.13 -16.52
C ILE A 74 -2.24 -4.71 -17.87
N VAL A 75 -1.27 -5.19 -18.62
CA VAL A 75 -1.42 -5.58 -20.02
C VAL A 75 -1.34 -7.10 -20.16
N GLU A 76 -2.23 -7.69 -20.93
CA GLU A 76 -2.20 -9.10 -21.27
C GLU A 76 -1.07 -9.38 -22.27
N VAL A 77 -0.17 -10.29 -21.91
CA VAL A 77 1.04 -10.59 -22.71
C VAL A 77 0.69 -11.11 -24.10
N SER A 78 -0.31 -11.98 -24.21
CA SER A 78 -0.70 -12.65 -25.44
C SER A 78 -1.30 -11.71 -26.50
N THR A 79 -2.00 -10.65 -26.08
CA THR A 79 -2.75 -9.75 -26.98
C THR A 79 -2.23 -8.33 -27.01
N GLY A 80 -1.43 -7.90 -26.02
CA GLY A 80 -1.01 -6.52 -25.83
C GLY A 80 -2.15 -5.58 -25.43
N ARG A 81 -3.31 -6.10 -25.00
CA ARG A 81 -4.46 -5.29 -24.59
C ARG A 81 -4.44 -5.03 -23.10
N ILE A 82 -4.96 -3.87 -22.70
CA ILE A 82 -5.15 -3.54 -21.30
C ILE A 82 -6.22 -4.46 -20.71
N PHE A 83 -5.81 -5.27 -19.74
CA PHE A 83 -6.64 -6.18 -18.96
C PHE A 83 -7.23 -5.49 -17.74
N ALA A 84 -6.43 -4.69 -17.05
CA ALA A 84 -6.79 -4.05 -15.80
C ALA A 84 -5.97 -2.77 -15.58
N TYR A 85 -6.29 -2.08 -14.50
CA TYR A 85 -5.50 -0.97 -13.97
C TYR A 85 -5.25 -1.17 -12.49
N GLU A 86 -4.04 -0.87 -12.04
CA GLU A 86 -3.74 -0.72 -10.61
C GLU A 86 -3.99 0.71 -10.18
N ALA A 87 -4.73 0.87 -9.06
CA ALA A 87 -5.05 2.17 -8.48
C ALA A 87 -3.98 2.57 -7.46
N LEU A 88 -3.11 3.49 -7.84
CA LEU A 88 -1.96 3.95 -7.07
C LEU A 88 -2.26 5.29 -6.39
N MET A 89 -2.26 5.31 -5.07
CA MET A 89 -2.50 6.51 -4.26
C MET A 89 -1.48 7.62 -4.56
N ARG A 90 -1.97 8.86 -4.68
CA ARG A 90 -1.16 10.09 -4.80
C ARG A 90 -1.65 11.12 -3.80
N PRO A 91 -1.02 11.23 -2.63
CA PRO A 91 -1.37 12.25 -1.65
C PRO A 91 -1.15 13.65 -2.21
N ARG A 92 -2.08 14.58 -1.93
CA ARG A 92 -2.03 15.98 -2.36
C ARG A 92 -1.52 16.93 -1.28
N THR A 93 -0.71 16.41 -0.37
CA THR A 93 -0.12 17.18 0.72
C THR A 93 1.39 17.12 0.60
N PRO A 94 2.10 18.27 0.54
CA PRO A 94 3.57 18.27 0.39
C PRO A 94 4.28 17.55 1.55
N GLU A 95 3.72 17.62 2.76
CA GLU A 95 4.29 17.05 3.98
C GLU A 95 4.15 15.51 4.03
N LEU A 96 3.11 14.97 3.38
CA LEU A 96 2.88 13.51 3.25
C LEU A 96 2.78 13.17 1.76
N SER A 97 3.91 13.28 1.05
CA SER A 97 3.95 13.18 -0.41
C SER A 97 3.97 11.75 -0.96
N SER A 98 4.09 10.74 -0.09
CA SER A 98 4.08 9.34 -0.51
C SER A 98 3.02 8.50 0.24
N PRO A 99 2.49 7.44 -0.38
CA PRO A 99 1.59 6.51 0.29
C PRO A 99 2.20 5.91 1.56
N LEU A 100 3.50 5.58 1.51
CA LEU A 100 4.23 5.02 2.65
C LEU A 100 4.25 5.98 3.85
N ALA A 101 4.49 7.27 3.63
CA ALA A 101 4.46 8.29 4.68
C ALA A 101 3.07 8.42 5.31
N VAL A 102 2.00 8.36 4.50
CA VAL A 102 0.61 8.36 4.98
C VAL A 102 0.33 7.14 5.84
N LEU A 103 0.71 5.94 5.40
CA LEU A 103 0.48 4.69 6.11
C LEU A 103 1.27 4.61 7.42
N GLU A 104 2.54 5.05 7.41
CA GLU A 104 3.38 5.05 8.61
C GLU A 104 2.81 5.97 9.69
N LEU A 105 2.45 7.20 9.32
CA LEU A 105 1.82 8.13 10.25
C LEU A 105 0.44 7.64 10.71
N ALA A 106 -0.37 7.08 9.80
CA ALA A 106 -1.66 6.50 10.14
C ALA A 106 -1.55 5.32 11.12
N ARG A 107 -0.48 4.52 11.01
CA ARG A 107 -0.18 3.44 11.96
C ARG A 107 0.11 4.00 13.35
N GLN A 108 0.98 5.01 13.44
CA GLN A 108 1.34 5.66 14.70
C GLN A 108 0.13 6.31 15.38
N GLU A 109 -0.79 6.87 14.60
CA GLU A 109 -1.99 7.57 15.08
C GLU A 109 -3.23 6.65 15.23
N GLY A 110 -3.11 5.35 14.98
CA GLY A 110 -4.26 4.42 15.01
C GLY A 110 -5.34 4.73 13.97
N LYS A 111 -4.97 5.35 12.82
CA LYS A 111 -5.87 5.82 11.76
C LYS A 111 -5.87 4.93 10.49
N LEU A 112 -5.23 3.75 10.54
CA LEU A 112 -5.13 2.86 9.37
C LEU A 112 -6.50 2.51 8.79
N ARG A 113 -7.53 2.29 9.63
CA ARG A 113 -8.91 2.03 9.16
C ARG A 113 -9.49 3.20 8.36
N ALA A 114 -9.21 4.43 8.79
CA ALA A 114 -9.67 5.61 8.06
C ALA A 114 -8.99 5.73 6.70
N VAL A 115 -7.69 5.39 6.62
CA VAL A 115 -6.96 5.31 5.34
C VAL A 115 -7.52 4.20 4.47
N GLU A 116 -7.79 3.01 5.00
CA GLU A 116 -8.42 1.91 4.27
C GLU A 116 -9.76 2.34 3.67
N THR A 117 -10.64 2.96 4.49
CA THR A 117 -11.94 3.46 4.03
C THR A 117 -11.79 4.54 2.95
N LEU A 118 -10.84 5.48 3.13
CA LEU A 118 -10.55 6.52 2.15
C LEU A 118 -10.07 5.90 0.82
N THR A 119 -9.14 4.94 0.88
CA THR A 119 -8.59 4.23 -0.29
C THR A 119 -9.71 3.63 -1.12
N TRP A 120 -10.54 2.80 -0.52
CA TRP A 120 -11.61 2.10 -1.23
C TRP A 120 -12.60 3.06 -1.90
N HIS A 121 -13.11 4.05 -1.16
CA HIS A 121 -14.11 4.98 -1.70
C HIS A 121 -13.51 5.91 -2.77
N THR A 122 -12.28 6.39 -2.58
CA THR A 122 -11.69 7.33 -3.53
C THR A 122 -11.19 6.64 -4.80
N ALA A 123 -10.51 5.48 -4.68
CA ALA A 123 -10.07 4.70 -5.83
C ALA A 123 -11.26 4.25 -6.69
N MET A 124 -12.29 3.67 -6.06
CA MET A 124 -13.49 3.23 -6.78
C MET A 124 -14.27 4.39 -7.38
N GLY A 125 -14.36 5.53 -6.68
CA GLY A 125 -15.01 6.73 -7.20
C GLY A 125 -14.33 7.23 -8.48
N ALA A 126 -13.00 7.30 -8.48
CA ALA A 126 -12.20 7.68 -9.63
C ALA A 126 -12.34 6.66 -10.78
N PHE A 127 -12.20 5.35 -10.49
CA PHE A 127 -12.36 4.30 -11.50
C PHE A 127 -13.76 4.33 -12.16
N ALA A 128 -14.82 4.41 -11.36
CA ALA A 128 -16.18 4.48 -11.85
C ALA A 128 -16.43 5.75 -12.69
N ALA A 129 -15.81 6.88 -12.33
CA ALA A 129 -15.88 8.10 -13.13
C ALA A 129 -15.23 7.92 -14.51
N HIS A 130 -14.02 7.30 -14.55
CA HIS A 130 -13.35 6.99 -15.83
C HIS A 130 -14.12 5.98 -16.67
N CYS A 131 -14.76 4.98 -16.06
CA CYS A 131 -15.64 4.05 -16.79
C CYS A 131 -16.83 4.77 -17.42
N ARG A 132 -17.52 5.65 -16.68
CA ARG A 132 -18.65 6.43 -17.20
C ARG A 132 -18.24 7.40 -18.30
N ALA A 133 -17.02 7.93 -18.25
CA ALA A 133 -16.47 8.80 -19.28
C ALA A 133 -15.98 8.04 -20.54
N GLY A 134 -16.03 6.69 -20.54
CA GLY A 134 -15.56 5.87 -21.66
C GLY A 134 -14.03 5.79 -21.78
N HIS A 135 -13.29 6.19 -20.75
CA HIS A 135 -11.82 6.14 -20.74
C HIS A 135 -11.27 4.77 -20.40
N VAL A 136 -12.08 3.89 -19.80
CA VAL A 136 -11.69 2.53 -19.41
C VAL A 136 -12.41 1.55 -20.33
N PRO A 137 -11.67 0.64 -21.00
CA PRO A 137 -12.28 -0.38 -21.84
C PRO A 137 -13.30 -1.24 -21.09
N GLU A 138 -14.32 -1.72 -21.80
CA GLU A 138 -15.32 -2.58 -21.20
C GLU A 138 -14.69 -3.88 -20.69
N GLY A 139 -15.10 -4.33 -19.51
CA GLY A 139 -14.57 -5.55 -18.90
C GLY A 139 -13.25 -5.37 -18.12
N CYS A 140 -12.51 -4.26 -18.29
CA CYS A 140 -11.27 -4.03 -17.54
C CYS A 140 -11.52 -4.03 -16.02
N ARG A 141 -10.60 -4.63 -15.27
CA ARG A 141 -10.63 -4.70 -13.81
C ARG A 141 -9.87 -3.53 -13.20
N VAL A 142 -10.04 -3.35 -11.88
CA VAL A 142 -9.24 -2.44 -11.08
C VAL A 142 -8.66 -3.18 -9.88
N PHE A 143 -7.36 -3.09 -9.73
CA PHE A 143 -6.61 -3.61 -8.60
C PHE A 143 -6.50 -2.51 -7.55
N ILE A 144 -6.85 -2.82 -6.30
CA ILE A 144 -6.86 -1.86 -5.20
C ILE A 144 -6.12 -2.47 -4.01
N ASN A 145 -5.07 -1.78 -3.58
CA ASN A 145 -4.29 -2.13 -2.39
C ASN A 145 -5.17 -2.08 -1.14
N SER A 146 -5.07 -3.10 -0.30
CA SER A 146 -5.83 -3.24 0.93
C SER A 146 -4.95 -3.64 2.10
N LEU A 147 -5.20 -2.99 3.24
CA LEU A 147 -4.49 -3.31 4.48
C LEU A 147 -5.07 -4.61 5.07
N SER A 148 -4.25 -5.67 5.12
CA SER A 148 -4.68 -7.02 5.53
C SER A 148 -5.29 -7.09 6.94
N ASN A 149 -4.89 -6.19 7.84
CA ASN A 149 -5.35 -6.11 9.23
C ASN A 149 -6.39 -5.00 9.50
N GLN A 150 -6.96 -4.40 8.45
CA GLN A 150 -7.99 -3.36 8.56
C GLN A 150 -9.24 -3.74 7.77
N ALA A 151 -10.42 -3.38 8.28
CA ALA A 151 -11.68 -3.44 7.54
C ALA A 151 -12.45 -2.13 7.70
N MET A 152 -13.22 -1.78 6.69
CA MET A 152 -14.21 -0.69 6.79
C MET A 152 -15.24 -1.03 7.85
N LEU A 153 -15.87 0.00 8.43
CA LEU A 153 -17.03 -0.20 9.28
C LEU A 153 -18.21 -0.79 8.47
N PRO A 154 -19.12 -1.56 9.09
CA PRO A 154 -20.26 -2.15 8.39
C PRO A 154 -21.07 -1.15 7.57
N GLU A 155 -21.28 0.06 8.09
CA GLU A 155 -21.97 1.16 7.44
C GLU A 155 -21.23 1.68 6.20
N ASP A 156 -19.90 1.82 6.27
CA ASP A 156 -19.06 2.22 5.14
C ASP A 156 -19.03 1.14 4.07
N THR A 157 -18.93 -0.14 4.48
CA THR A 157 -19.02 -1.28 3.58
C THR A 157 -20.37 -1.33 2.86
N ALA A 158 -21.48 -1.16 3.59
CA ALA A 158 -22.81 -1.14 3.00
C ALA A 158 -23.00 0.04 2.03
N ARG A 159 -22.45 1.21 2.37
CA ARG A 159 -22.42 2.38 1.48
C ARG A 159 -21.63 2.10 0.23
N PHE A 160 -20.41 1.55 0.35
CA PHE A 160 -19.53 1.19 -0.75
C PHE A 160 -20.20 0.20 -1.71
N HIS A 161 -20.80 -0.88 -1.19
CA HIS A 161 -21.51 -1.88 -2.00
C HIS A 161 -22.70 -1.30 -2.74
N ARG A 162 -23.44 -0.37 -2.15
CA ARG A 162 -24.57 0.28 -2.77
C ARG A 162 -24.14 1.27 -3.86
N GLU A 163 -23.09 2.05 -3.58
CA GLU A 163 -22.60 3.11 -4.48
C GLU A 163 -21.89 2.55 -5.72
N TYR A 164 -21.13 1.44 -5.55
CA TYR A 164 -20.33 0.86 -6.62
C TYR A 164 -20.82 -0.50 -7.09
N ARG A 165 -22.10 -0.82 -6.88
CA ARG A 165 -22.69 -2.12 -7.17
C ARG A 165 -22.35 -2.68 -8.55
N ASP A 166 -22.39 -1.84 -9.58
CA ASP A 166 -22.19 -2.24 -10.97
C ASP A 166 -20.71 -2.51 -11.33
N TYR A 167 -19.81 -2.15 -10.43
CA TYR A 167 -18.37 -2.30 -10.62
C TYR A 167 -17.72 -3.34 -9.69
N LEU A 168 -18.44 -3.87 -8.69
CA LEU A 168 -17.87 -4.77 -7.67
C LEU A 168 -17.23 -6.01 -8.28
N SER A 169 -17.81 -6.58 -9.34
CA SER A 169 -17.26 -7.75 -10.04
C SER A 169 -15.95 -7.47 -10.78
N ARG A 170 -15.61 -6.20 -10.97
CA ARG A 170 -14.37 -5.76 -11.63
C ARG A 170 -13.24 -5.47 -10.64
N VAL A 171 -13.52 -5.51 -9.34
CA VAL A 171 -12.53 -5.24 -8.29
C VAL A 171 -11.63 -6.44 -8.08
N VAL A 172 -10.32 -6.17 -8.00
CA VAL A 172 -9.30 -7.10 -7.49
C VAL A 172 -8.70 -6.47 -6.23
N LEU A 173 -8.84 -7.17 -5.11
CA LEU A 173 -8.24 -6.76 -3.84
C LEU A 173 -6.80 -7.24 -3.80
N GLU A 174 -5.84 -6.34 -3.58
CA GLU A 174 -4.43 -6.67 -3.42
C GLU A 174 -4.04 -6.80 -1.95
N LEU A 175 -3.32 -7.85 -1.64
CA LEU A 175 -2.76 -8.11 -0.31
C LEU A 175 -1.26 -8.28 -0.42
N THR A 176 -0.51 -7.48 0.33
CA THR A 176 0.95 -7.58 0.37
C THR A 176 1.41 -8.72 1.28
N GLU A 177 2.50 -9.39 0.89
CA GLU A 177 3.14 -10.49 1.62
C GLU A 177 3.61 -10.11 3.04
N VAL A 178 3.99 -8.86 3.24
CA VAL A 178 4.70 -8.38 4.44
C VAL A 178 3.82 -8.27 5.69
N THR A 179 2.50 -8.31 5.56
CA THR A 179 1.60 -8.02 6.68
C THR A 179 1.11 -9.31 7.35
N ARG A 180 1.29 -9.41 8.68
CA ARG A 180 0.69 -10.48 9.47
C ARG A 180 -0.81 -10.50 9.26
N ILE A 181 -1.33 -11.61 8.72
CA ILE A 181 -2.75 -11.77 8.43
C ILE A 181 -3.52 -12.00 9.72
N ASP A 182 -4.52 -11.16 9.97
CA ASP A 182 -5.64 -11.52 10.84
C ASP A 182 -6.59 -12.41 10.00
N ALA A 183 -6.49 -13.72 10.20
CA ALA A 183 -7.19 -14.70 9.37
C ALA A 183 -8.72 -14.52 9.39
N ASP A 184 -9.29 -14.12 10.54
CA ASP A 184 -10.74 -13.96 10.69
C ASP A 184 -11.21 -12.70 9.94
N LEU A 185 -10.48 -11.59 10.10
CA LEU A 185 -10.80 -10.32 9.42
C LEU A 185 -10.66 -10.46 7.90
N GLN A 186 -9.63 -11.17 7.46
CA GLN A 186 -9.37 -11.44 6.06
C GLN A 186 -10.45 -12.31 5.44
N ALA A 187 -10.88 -13.38 6.13
CA ALA A 187 -11.98 -14.21 5.69
C ALA A 187 -13.28 -13.44 5.48
N VAL A 188 -13.58 -12.49 6.36
CA VAL A 188 -14.75 -11.60 6.22
C VAL A 188 -14.64 -10.70 4.98
N LYS A 189 -13.48 -10.07 4.75
CA LYS A 189 -13.22 -9.24 3.55
C LYS A 189 -13.37 -10.06 2.27
N MET A 190 -12.72 -11.23 2.23
CA MET A 190 -12.76 -12.12 1.07
C MET A 190 -14.17 -12.62 0.76
N GLN A 191 -14.94 -13.03 1.77
CA GLN A 191 -16.33 -13.45 1.57
C GLN A 191 -17.20 -12.34 0.98
N ALA A 192 -17.05 -11.10 1.48
CA ALA A 192 -17.79 -9.96 0.95
C ALA A 192 -17.43 -9.69 -0.51
N LEU A 193 -16.13 -9.73 -0.84
CA LEU A 193 -15.63 -9.53 -2.19
C LEU A 193 -16.09 -10.64 -3.16
N MET A 194 -15.94 -11.91 -2.78
CA MET A 194 -16.32 -13.06 -3.61
C MET A 194 -17.83 -13.09 -3.89
N ARG A 195 -18.68 -12.75 -2.91
CA ARG A 195 -20.14 -12.62 -3.12
C ARG A 195 -20.50 -11.59 -4.18
N SER A 196 -19.65 -10.61 -4.40
CA SER A 196 -19.82 -9.56 -5.41
C SER A 196 -19.16 -9.88 -6.75
N GLY A 197 -18.52 -11.06 -6.91
CA GLY A 197 -17.76 -11.44 -8.11
C GLY A 197 -16.39 -10.78 -8.21
N GLY A 198 -15.93 -10.14 -7.15
CA GLY A 198 -14.58 -9.59 -7.07
C GLY A 198 -13.53 -10.69 -6.96
N LYS A 199 -12.27 -10.33 -7.13
CA LYS A 199 -11.10 -11.21 -7.21
C LYS A 199 -10.05 -10.79 -6.20
N LEU A 200 -9.07 -11.67 -5.96
CA LEU A 200 -7.98 -11.48 -5.01
C LEU A 200 -6.63 -11.57 -5.71
N ALA A 201 -5.72 -10.67 -5.40
CA ALA A 201 -4.32 -10.71 -5.80
C ALA A 201 -3.40 -10.78 -4.58
N LEU A 202 -2.36 -11.60 -4.67
CA LEU A 202 -1.21 -11.55 -3.78
C LEU A 202 -0.16 -10.65 -4.42
N ASP A 203 0.23 -9.59 -3.71
CA ASP A 203 1.17 -8.58 -4.17
C ASP A 203 2.58 -8.79 -3.63
N ASP A 204 3.59 -8.22 -4.32
CA ASP A 204 5.01 -8.26 -3.95
C ASP A 204 5.58 -9.68 -3.75
N TYR A 205 5.11 -10.68 -4.50
CA TYR A 205 5.59 -12.06 -4.35
C TYR A 205 7.09 -12.17 -4.66
N GLY A 206 7.84 -12.60 -3.64
CA GLY A 206 9.29 -12.77 -3.70
C GLY A 206 10.08 -11.63 -3.08
N SER A 207 9.43 -10.57 -2.57
CA SER A 207 10.08 -9.50 -1.81
C SER A 207 10.28 -9.83 -0.32
N GLY A 208 9.59 -10.85 0.21
CA GLY A 208 9.54 -11.20 1.63
C GLY A 208 9.85 -12.66 1.93
N TYR A 209 9.53 -13.08 3.18
CA TYR A 209 9.86 -14.41 3.69
C TYR A 209 8.66 -15.38 3.73
N ASN A 210 7.46 -14.98 3.32
CA ASN A 210 6.24 -15.73 3.55
C ASN A 210 5.42 -16.03 2.28
N GLY A 211 5.92 -15.76 1.08
CA GLY A 211 5.20 -15.85 -0.18
C GLY A 211 4.49 -17.17 -0.39
N GLU A 212 5.20 -18.30 -0.20
CA GLU A 212 4.63 -19.64 -0.40
C GLU A 212 3.55 -19.96 0.66
N ALA A 213 3.79 -19.55 1.91
CA ALA A 213 2.82 -19.76 2.99
C ALA A 213 1.54 -18.95 2.74
N MET A 214 1.68 -17.70 2.26
CA MET A 214 0.56 -16.86 1.87
C MET A 214 -0.21 -17.44 0.69
N LEU A 215 0.50 -17.89 -0.34
CA LEU A 215 -0.08 -18.50 -1.53
C LEU A 215 -0.94 -19.72 -1.20
N LEU A 216 -0.49 -20.54 -0.24
CA LEU A 216 -1.24 -21.70 0.26
C LEU A 216 -2.45 -21.31 1.11
N ALA A 217 -2.31 -20.29 1.95
CA ALA A 217 -3.35 -19.86 2.90
C ALA A 217 -4.50 -19.10 2.22
N VAL A 218 -4.17 -18.26 1.22
CA VAL A 218 -5.09 -17.27 0.67
C VAL A 218 -5.76 -17.75 -0.62
N GLN A 219 -5.13 -18.62 -1.40
CA GLN A 219 -5.61 -19.10 -2.71
C GLN A 219 -6.06 -17.95 -3.63
N PRO A 220 -5.14 -17.06 -4.04
CA PRO A 220 -5.48 -15.89 -4.83
C PRO A 220 -5.89 -16.25 -6.26
N ASP A 221 -6.59 -15.34 -6.94
CA ASP A 221 -6.85 -15.41 -8.38
C ASP A 221 -5.64 -14.92 -9.20
N TYR A 222 -4.86 -14.00 -8.62
CA TYR A 222 -3.66 -13.41 -9.24
C TYR A 222 -2.49 -13.41 -8.27
N VAL A 223 -1.27 -13.54 -8.82
CA VAL A 223 -0.02 -13.29 -8.08
C VAL A 223 0.81 -12.30 -8.87
N LYS A 224 1.24 -11.21 -8.22
CA LYS A 224 2.10 -10.20 -8.78
C LYS A 224 3.54 -10.51 -8.39
N ILE A 225 4.38 -10.75 -9.42
CA ILE A 225 5.79 -11.09 -9.25
C ILE A 225 6.56 -9.77 -9.06
N ASP A 226 7.20 -9.64 -7.90
CA ASP A 226 7.93 -8.43 -7.51
C ASP A 226 9.01 -8.04 -8.52
N VAL A 227 9.23 -6.75 -8.65
CA VAL A 227 10.24 -6.15 -9.54
C VAL A 227 11.65 -6.70 -9.30
N ALA A 228 12.00 -7.13 -8.08
CA ALA A 228 13.30 -7.71 -7.77
C ALA A 228 13.55 -9.03 -8.52
N ILE A 229 12.50 -9.80 -8.81
CA ILE A 229 12.56 -11.02 -9.62
C ILE A 229 12.51 -10.67 -11.10
N VAL A 230 11.61 -9.78 -11.52
CA VAL A 230 11.40 -9.42 -12.93
C VAL A 230 12.61 -8.70 -13.52
N ARG A 231 13.23 -7.81 -12.75
CA ARG A 231 14.37 -7.04 -13.20
C ARG A 231 15.56 -7.94 -13.61
N GLY A 232 15.91 -7.90 -14.90
CA GLY A 232 17.02 -8.69 -15.47
C GLY A 232 16.72 -10.19 -15.59
N VAL A 233 15.44 -10.60 -15.57
CA VAL A 233 15.03 -12.00 -15.77
C VAL A 233 15.48 -12.57 -17.11
N ASP A 234 15.73 -11.74 -18.09
CA ASP A 234 16.27 -12.10 -19.40
C ASP A 234 17.76 -12.52 -19.37
N GLN A 235 18.51 -12.17 -18.29
CA GLN A 235 19.95 -12.41 -18.16
C GLN A 235 20.32 -13.31 -16.97
N ASP A 236 19.35 -13.68 -16.12
CA ASP A 236 19.57 -14.42 -14.88
C ASP A 236 18.82 -15.76 -14.93
N ASP A 237 19.57 -16.86 -15.02
CA ASP A 237 19.00 -18.20 -15.12
C ASP A 237 18.29 -18.64 -13.82
N ASP A 238 18.74 -18.18 -12.64
CA ASP A 238 18.08 -18.50 -11.38
C ASP A 238 16.71 -17.81 -11.28
N LYS A 239 16.61 -16.55 -11.71
CA LYS A 239 15.34 -15.84 -11.79
C LYS A 239 14.40 -16.48 -12.80
N ARG A 240 14.90 -16.87 -13.96
CA ARG A 240 14.12 -17.61 -14.96
C ARG A 240 13.53 -18.89 -14.37
N GLN A 241 14.36 -19.70 -13.73
CA GLN A 241 13.94 -20.94 -13.12
C GLN A 241 12.89 -20.73 -12.02
N LEU A 242 13.04 -19.65 -11.22
CA LEU A 242 12.07 -19.28 -10.19
C LEU A 242 10.71 -18.93 -10.81
N VAL A 243 10.69 -18.09 -11.85
CA VAL A 243 9.46 -17.72 -12.56
C VAL A 243 8.83 -18.95 -13.24
N GLU A 244 9.61 -19.80 -13.88
CA GLU A 244 9.12 -21.05 -14.51
C GLU A 244 8.43 -21.97 -13.50
N ASN A 245 9.03 -22.17 -12.33
CA ASN A 245 8.44 -22.94 -11.25
C ASN A 245 7.13 -22.31 -10.75
N LEU A 246 7.09 -21.00 -10.60
CA LEU A 246 5.90 -20.27 -10.18
C LEU A 246 4.77 -20.37 -11.24
N VAL A 247 5.09 -20.23 -12.52
CA VAL A 247 4.14 -20.40 -13.64
C VAL A 247 3.53 -21.81 -13.60
N SER A 248 4.37 -22.82 -13.48
CA SER A 248 3.92 -24.22 -13.41
C SER A 248 2.99 -24.48 -12.23
N TYR A 249 3.31 -23.91 -11.06
CA TYR A 249 2.47 -23.99 -9.87
C TYR A 249 1.14 -23.27 -10.04
N ALA A 250 1.18 -22.04 -10.54
CA ALA A 250 0.05 -21.13 -10.65
C ALA A 250 -1.00 -21.66 -11.65
N HIS A 251 -0.56 -22.03 -12.86
CA HIS A 251 -1.46 -22.46 -13.93
C HIS A 251 -2.23 -23.75 -13.58
N VAL A 252 -1.60 -24.71 -12.89
CA VAL A 252 -2.30 -25.91 -12.40
C VAL A 252 -3.45 -25.58 -11.45
N ARG A 253 -3.38 -24.43 -10.77
CA ARG A 253 -4.39 -23.95 -9.82
C ARG A 253 -5.34 -22.92 -10.38
N GLY A 254 -5.18 -22.53 -11.65
CA GLY A 254 -5.97 -21.47 -12.28
C GLY A 254 -5.66 -20.08 -11.73
N ILE A 255 -4.45 -19.87 -11.20
CA ILE A 255 -3.93 -18.58 -10.74
C ILE A 255 -3.22 -17.94 -11.92
N ALA A 256 -3.52 -16.67 -12.21
CA ALA A 256 -2.84 -15.90 -13.24
C ALA A 256 -1.69 -15.06 -12.65
N LEU A 257 -0.63 -14.88 -13.42
CA LEU A 257 0.58 -14.18 -13.00
C LEU A 257 0.69 -12.80 -13.64
N VAL A 258 1.10 -11.81 -12.84
CA VAL A 258 1.41 -10.44 -13.29
C VAL A 258 2.88 -10.15 -13.02
N GLY A 259 3.69 -9.93 -14.05
CA GLY A 259 5.08 -9.49 -13.91
C GLY A 259 5.15 -7.97 -13.71
N GLU A 260 5.75 -7.52 -12.61
CA GLU A 260 5.81 -6.11 -12.25
C GLU A 260 7.14 -5.43 -12.64
N GLY A 261 7.06 -4.12 -12.88
CA GLY A 261 8.24 -3.30 -13.09
C GLY A 261 9.00 -3.61 -14.38
N VAL A 262 8.32 -4.08 -15.42
CA VAL A 262 8.93 -4.32 -16.75
C VAL A 262 9.38 -2.99 -17.33
N GLU A 263 10.69 -2.85 -17.58
CA GLU A 263 11.29 -1.63 -18.14
C GLU A 263 11.96 -1.85 -19.50
N THR A 264 12.16 -3.10 -19.88
CA THR A 264 12.83 -3.42 -21.14
C THR A 264 12.03 -4.41 -21.99
N ARG A 265 12.27 -4.36 -23.28
CA ARG A 265 11.71 -5.34 -24.23
C ARG A 265 12.20 -6.77 -23.94
N ALA A 266 13.46 -6.92 -23.53
CA ALA A 266 14.05 -8.22 -23.24
C ALA A 266 13.38 -8.88 -22.02
N GLU A 267 13.09 -8.11 -20.96
CA GLU A 267 12.32 -8.59 -19.82
C GLU A 267 10.92 -9.03 -20.24
N LEU A 268 10.21 -8.23 -21.05
CA LEU A 268 8.88 -8.60 -21.55
C LEU A 268 8.93 -9.91 -22.36
N GLU A 269 9.86 -10.04 -23.29
CA GLU A 269 10.01 -11.23 -24.14
C GLU A 269 10.38 -12.47 -23.31
N ALA A 270 11.20 -12.32 -22.26
CA ALA A 270 11.54 -13.40 -21.33
C ALA A 270 10.32 -13.85 -20.52
N LEU A 271 9.55 -12.92 -19.94
CA LEU A 271 8.33 -13.23 -19.19
C LEU A 271 7.27 -13.90 -20.09
N ALA A 272 7.11 -13.41 -21.32
CA ALA A 272 6.22 -14.01 -22.31
C ALA A 272 6.62 -15.46 -22.65
N ALA A 273 7.92 -15.72 -22.86
CA ALA A 273 8.45 -17.05 -23.15
C ALA A 273 8.28 -18.01 -21.96
N LEU A 274 8.33 -17.49 -20.72
CA LEU A 274 8.11 -18.26 -19.49
C LEU A 274 6.63 -18.53 -19.22
N GLY A 275 5.70 -17.88 -19.92
CA GLY A 275 4.27 -18.10 -19.78
C GLY A 275 3.58 -17.24 -18.74
N VAL A 276 4.15 -16.07 -18.39
CA VAL A 276 3.48 -15.08 -17.54
C VAL A 276 2.29 -14.49 -18.29
N ASP A 277 1.14 -14.34 -17.63
CA ASP A 277 -0.14 -13.97 -18.27
C ASP A 277 -0.25 -12.47 -18.53
N TYR A 278 0.16 -11.66 -17.56
CA TYR A 278 0.03 -10.21 -17.58
C TYR A 278 1.34 -9.54 -17.17
N VAL A 279 1.52 -8.30 -17.58
CA VAL A 279 2.68 -7.48 -17.22
C VAL A 279 2.30 -6.05 -16.91
N GLN A 280 3.11 -5.40 -16.08
CA GLN A 280 2.99 -4.01 -15.68
C GLN A 280 4.38 -3.38 -15.60
N GLY A 281 4.53 -2.15 -16.10
CA GLY A 281 5.83 -1.47 -16.04
C GLY A 281 5.90 -0.23 -16.93
N TYR A 282 7.02 0.47 -16.88
CA TYR A 282 7.22 1.70 -17.66
C TYR A 282 7.52 1.45 -19.14
N PHE A 283 7.76 0.21 -19.52
CA PHE A 283 7.97 -0.16 -20.92
C PHE A 283 6.65 -0.22 -21.72
N LEU A 284 5.51 -0.31 -21.05
CA LEU A 284 4.19 -0.58 -21.65
C LEU A 284 3.43 0.69 -22.01
#